data_9112cd30e507cf58dd37d39ce891f2ea
#
_entry.id   9112cd30e507cf58dd37d39ce891f2ea
#
_cell.length_a   1.000
_cell.length_b   1.000
_cell.length_c   1.000
_cell.angle_alpha   90.00
_cell.angle_beta   90.00
_cell.angle_gamma   90.00
#
_symmetry.space_group_name_H-M   'P 1'
#
loop_
_entity.id
_entity.type
_entity.pdbx_description
1 polymer ?
#
loop_
_entity_poly.entity_id
_entity_poly.type
_entity_poly.pdbx_seq_one_letter_code
_entity_poly.pdbx_strand_id
1 'polypeptide(L)'
;MGKRRKARELALMLLYELDFRPGDLEAVLREFWRDRVVPPDVRSFAEALVRGAHERVDALDQAIQNNAAHWSLARIAPVERNILRLAAYELLHRDDIPERVAINEAIELAKLYGSDESGAFVNGILDQIRLTLHPQPHSPA
;
A
#
# COMPACT_ATOMS: atom_id res chain seq x y z
N MET A 1 0.32 -19.28 -5.96
CA MET A 1 0.11 -17.87 -5.92
C MET A 1 1.38 -17.15 -6.19
N GLY A 2 1.26 -16.02 -6.80
CA GLY A 2 2.41 -15.35 -7.36
C GLY A 2 3.41 -14.84 -6.34
N LYS A 3 4.64 -14.76 -6.79
CA LYS A 3 5.72 -14.21 -6.00
C LYS A 3 5.45 -12.76 -5.58
N ARG A 4 4.79 -11.98 -6.45
CA ARG A 4 4.47 -10.60 -6.13
C ARG A 4 3.44 -10.47 -5.02
N ARG A 5 2.49 -11.41 -4.94
CA ARG A 5 1.55 -11.42 -3.81
C ARG A 5 2.29 -11.64 -2.50
N LYS A 6 3.21 -12.62 -2.48
CA LYS A 6 4.02 -12.88 -1.30
C LYS A 6 4.85 -11.66 -0.93
N ALA A 7 5.44 -11.02 -1.93
CA ALA A 7 6.23 -9.81 -1.70
C ALA A 7 5.38 -8.68 -1.11
N ARG A 8 4.13 -8.52 -1.57
CA ARG A 8 3.23 -7.50 -1.01
C ARG A 8 2.84 -7.81 0.43
N GLU A 9 2.66 -9.08 0.77
CA GLU A 9 2.40 -9.45 2.17
C GLU A 9 3.59 -9.07 3.05
N LEU A 10 4.80 -9.36 2.60
CA LEU A 10 6.01 -9.01 3.34
C LEU A 10 6.18 -7.50 3.44
N ALA A 11 5.88 -6.78 2.35
CA ALA A 11 5.94 -5.31 2.36
C ALA A 11 4.95 -4.72 3.37
N LEU A 12 3.75 -5.30 3.46
CA LEU A 12 2.76 -4.85 4.44
C LEU A 12 3.29 -5.04 5.86
N MET A 13 3.89 -6.18 6.15
CA MET A 13 4.47 -6.44 7.47
C MET A 13 5.57 -5.44 7.79
N LEU A 14 6.41 -5.12 6.82
CA LEU A 14 7.49 -4.15 7.00
C LEU A 14 6.95 -2.74 7.25
N LEU A 15 5.95 -2.31 6.49
CA LEU A 15 5.34 -1.00 6.70
C LEU A 15 4.71 -0.90 8.08
N TYR A 16 4.08 -1.97 8.53
CA TYR A 16 3.50 -2.01 9.87
C TYR A 16 4.59 -1.82 10.94
N GLU A 17 5.71 -2.53 10.80
CA GLU A 17 6.86 -2.36 11.71
C GLU A 17 7.37 -0.92 11.71
N LEU A 18 7.42 -0.30 10.55
CA LEU A 18 7.93 1.07 10.42
C LEU A 18 7.02 2.11 11.09
N ASP A 19 5.75 1.80 11.32
CA ASP A 19 4.90 2.69 12.11
C ASP A 19 5.45 2.90 13.53
N PHE A 20 6.12 1.89 14.06
CA PHE A 20 6.71 1.94 15.40
C PHE A 20 8.15 2.44 15.40
N ARG A 21 8.82 2.40 14.25
CA ARG A 21 10.23 2.76 14.13
C ARG A 21 10.48 3.52 12.82
N PRO A 22 9.78 4.66 12.61
CA PRO A 22 9.80 5.31 11.28
C PRO A 22 11.16 5.86 10.85
N GLY A 23 12.07 6.11 11.80
CA GLY A 23 13.41 6.60 11.48
C GLY A 23 14.44 5.50 11.24
N ASP A 24 14.05 4.23 11.35
CA ASP A 24 15.00 3.12 11.37
C ASP A 24 14.85 2.16 10.19
N LEU A 25 14.56 2.69 9.00
CA LEU A 25 14.29 1.85 7.82
C LEU A 25 15.34 0.77 7.61
N GLU A 26 16.63 1.13 7.58
CA GLU A 26 17.68 0.16 7.30
C GLU A 26 17.78 -0.91 8.38
N ALA A 27 17.61 -0.52 9.64
CA ALA A 27 17.63 -1.46 10.74
C ALA A 27 16.45 -2.42 10.68
N VAL A 28 15.25 -1.89 10.39
CA VAL A 28 14.05 -2.70 10.28
C VAL A 28 14.18 -3.72 9.14
N LEU A 29 14.68 -3.27 7.98
CA LEU A 29 14.87 -4.17 6.84
C LEU A 29 15.88 -5.28 7.18
N ARG A 30 17.01 -4.91 7.77
CA ARG A 30 18.05 -5.87 8.12
C ARG A 30 17.54 -6.93 9.10
N GLU A 31 16.84 -6.49 10.13
CA GLU A 31 16.30 -7.38 11.15
C GLU A 31 15.21 -8.28 10.57
N PHE A 32 14.36 -7.72 9.71
CA PHE A 32 13.26 -8.45 9.12
C PHE A 32 13.75 -9.62 8.27
N TRP A 33 14.76 -9.39 7.44
CA TRP A 33 15.27 -10.43 6.54
C TRP A 33 16.22 -11.42 7.21
N ARG A 34 16.76 -11.09 8.38
CA ARG A 34 17.75 -11.92 9.06
C ARG A 34 17.31 -13.37 9.21
N ASP A 35 16.09 -13.58 9.63
CA ASP A 35 15.57 -14.91 9.94
C ASP A 35 14.59 -15.43 8.91
N ARG A 36 14.52 -14.78 7.75
CA ARG A 36 13.61 -15.18 6.68
C ARG A 36 14.37 -15.62 5.45
N VAL A 37 14.01 -16.79 4.94
CA VAL A 37 14.57 -17.28 3.68
C VAL A 37 13.49 -17.11 2.63
N VAL A 38 13.70 -16.17 1.71
CA VAL A 38 12.78 -15.92 0.61
C VAL A 38 13.56 -15.82 -0.70
N PRO A 39 12.93 -16.12 -1.85
CA PRO A 39 13.60 -15.94 -3.13
C PRO A 39 14.09 -14.51 -3.30
N PRO A 40 15.27 -14.30 -3.91
CA PRO A 40 15.82 -12.94 -4.07
C PRO A 40 14.89 -11.97 -4.79
N ASP A 41 14.14 -12.42 -5.78
CA ASP A 41 13.22 -11.57 -6.51
C ASP A 41 12.02 -11.13 -5.66
N VAL A 42 11.56 -11.99 -4.76
CA VAL A 42 10.50 -11.64 -3.80
C VAL A 42 11.00 -10.56 -2.85
N ARG A 43 12.20 -10.76 -2.29
CA ARG A 43 12.80 -9.78 -1.40
C ARG A 43 13.02 -8.44 -2.10
N SER A 44 13.57 -8.46 -3.31
CA SER A 44 13.84 -7.23 -4.05
C SER A 44 12.56 -6.44 -4.32
N PHE A 45 11.51 -7.12 -4.73
CA PHE A 45 10.24 -6.47 -5.01
C PHE A 45 9.63 -5.88 -3.73
N ALA A 46 9.64 -6.65 -2.66
CA ALA A 46 9.13 -6.18 -1.36
C ALA A 46 9.89 -4.95 -0.87
N GLU A 47 11.23 -4.98 -0.93
CA GLU A 47 12.03 -3.85 -0.49
C GLU A 47 11.80 -2.61 -1.34
N ALA A 48 11.67 -2.78 -2.66
CA ALA A 48 11.41 -1.64 -3.54
C ALA A 48 10.09 -0.96 -3.17
N LEU A 49 9.05 -1.75 -2.89
CA LEU A 49 7.77 -1.20 -2.47
C LEU A 49 7.87 -0.47 -1.14
N VAL A 50 8.54 -1.08 -0.17
CA VAL A 50 8.68 -0.49 1.17
C VAL A 50 9.48 0.80 1.12
N ARG A 51 10.63 0.79 0.43
CA ARG A 51 11.47 1.99 0.32
C ARG A 51 10.71 3.13 -0.36
N GLY A 52 10.03 2.81 -1.45
CA GLY A 52 9.28 3.82 -2.17
C GLY A 52 8.14 4.41 -1.35
N ALA A 53 7.36 3.55 -0.69
CA ALA A 53 6.25 4.00 0.12
C ALA A 53 6.72 4.79 1.35
N HIS A 54 7.75 4.30 2.02
CA HIS A 54 8.27 4.96 3.23
C HIS A 54 8.86 6.34 2.90
N GLU A 55 9.59 6.43 1.80
CA GLU A 55 10.18 7.67 1.35
C GLU A 55 9.12 8.74 1.03
N ARG A 56 7.93 8.31 0.62
CA ARG A 56 6.85 9.20 0.20
C ARG A 56 5.66 9.17 1.14
N VAL A 57 5.85 8.73 2.37
CA VAL A 57 4.74 8.47 3.30
C VAL A 57 3.86 9.70 3.51
N ASP A 58 4.44 10.89 3.61
CA ASP A 58 3.65 12.09 3.85
C ASP A 58 2.73 12.40 2.67
N ALA A 59 3.25 12.29 1.46
CA ALA A 59 2.45 12.50 0.25
C ALA A 59 1.38 11.43 0.09
N LEU A 60 1.72 10.18 0.40
CA LEU A 60 0.75 9.08 0.32
C LEU A 60 -0.36 9.28 1.35
N ASP A 61 -0.01 9.65 2.56
CA ASP A 61 -1.00 9.91 3.61
C ASP A 61 -1.93 11.05 3.21
N GLN A 62 -1.39 12.09 2.57
CA GLN A 62 -2.20 13.20 2.10
C GLN A 62 -3.18 12.73 1.01
N ALA A 63 -2.72 11.91 0.07
CA ALA A 63 -3.59 11.37 -0.98
C ALA A 63 -4.71 10.51 -0.39
N ILE A 64 -4.38 9.68 0.59
CA ILE A 64 -5.36 8.85 1.27
C ILE A 64 -6.38 9.74 1.99
N GLN A 65 -5.90 10.72 2.75
CA GLN A 65 -6.78 11.62 3.51
C GLN A 65 -7.72 12.41 2.60
N ASN A 66 -7.21 12.87 1.46
CA ASN A 66 -8.02 13.61 0.50
C ASN A 66 -9.16 12.79 -0.09
N ASN A 67 -9.04 11.47 -0.04
CA ASN A 67 -10.01 10.55 -0.64
C ASN A 67 -10.75 9.70 0.39
N ALA A 68 -10.55 9.98 1.68
CA ALA A 68 -11.22 9.26 2.77
C ALA A 68 -12.23 10.20 3.45
N ALA A 69 -13.23 10.62 2.71
CA ALA A 69 -14.13 11.73 3.01
C ALA A 69 -14.59 11.90 4.46
N HIS A 70 -14.85 10.80 5.16
CA HIS A 70 -15.41 10.87 6.51
C HIS A 70 -14.48 10.29 7.58
N TRP A 71 -13.22 10.03 7.22
CA TRP A 71 -12.28 9.40 8.13
C TRP A 71 -10.98 10.19 8.21
N SER A 72 -10.54 10.48 9.42
CA SER A 72 -9.17 10.99 9.56
C SER A 72 -8.22 9.81 9.46
N LEU A 73 -7.05 10.03 8.87
CA LEU A 73 -6.04 8.99 8.72
C LEU A 73 -5.71 8.31 10.05
N ALA A 74 -5.69 9.08 11.14
CA ALA A 74 -5.38 8.56 12.47
C ALA A 74 -6.41 7.55 12.97
N ARG A 75 -7.63 7.58 12.43
CA ARG A 75 -8.70 6.66 12.82
C ARG A 75 -8.77 5.41 11.96
N ILE A 76 -8.04 5.39 10.86
CA ILE A 76 -7.98 4.22 10.01
C ILE A 76 -7.10 3.20 10.73
N ALA A 77 -7.58 1.94 10.81
CA ALA A 77 -6.82 0.89 11.47
C ALA A 77 -5.44 0.75 10.84
N PRO A 78 -4.38 0.47 11.64
CA PRO A 78 -3.02 0.39 11.11
C PRO A 78 -2.83 -0.57 9.93
N VAL A 79 -3.52 -1.71 9.94
CA VAL A 79 -3.44 -2.66 8.83
C VAL A 79 -4.00 -2.04 7.56
N GLU A 80 -5.20 -1.48 7.62
CA GLU A 80 -5.82 -0.83 6.47
C GLU A 80 -5.02 0.36 5.99
N ARG A 81 -4.52 1.16 6.93
CA ARG A 81 -3.71 2.34 6.59
C ARG A 81 -2.46 1.95 5.80
N ASN A 82 -1.78 0.90 6.22
CA ASN A 82 -0.58 0.45 5.53
C ASN A 82 -0.88 -0.23 4.20
N ILE A 83 -2.00 -0.93 4.08
CA ILE A 83 -2.47 -1.44 2.79
C ILE A 83 -2.71 -0.28 1.82
N LEU A 84 -3.37 0.77 2.30
CA LEU A 84 -3.64 1.96 1.50
C LEU A 84 -2.35 2.65 1.07
N ARG A 85 -1.38 2.79 1.97
CA ARG A 85 -0.08 3.38 1.64
C ARG A 85 0.64 2.60 0.55
N LEU A 86 0.66 1.28 0.70
CA LEU A 86 1.32 0.39 -0.25
C LEU A 86 0.68 0.51 -1.64
N ALA A 87 -0.63 0.40 -1.71
CA ALA A 87 -1.35 0.44 -2.98
C ALA A 87 -1.34 1.83 -3.59
N ALA A 88 -1.46 2.88 -2.78
CA ALA A 88 -1.36 4.25 -3.28
C ALA A 88 0.01 4.50 -3.89
N TYR A 89 1.07 3.98 -3.27
CA TYR A 89 2.40 4.07 -3.84
C TYR A 89 2.46 3.40 -5.23
N GLU A 90 1.90 2.20 -5.35
CA GLU A 90 1.88 1.51 -6.64
C GLU A 90 1.11 2.31 -7.69
N LEU A 91 -0.05 2.84 -7.33
CA LEU A 91 -0.86 3.64 -8.25
C LEU A 91 -0.17 4.91 -8.71
N LEU A 92 0.48 5.61 -7.78
CA LEU A 92 1.03 6.94 -8.05
C LEU A 92 2.45 6.92 -8.60
N HIS A 93 3.22 5.87 -8.31
CA HIS A 93 4.66 5.86 -8.57
C HIS A 93 5.20 4.62 -9.28
N ARG A 94 4.37 3.63 -9.57
CA ARG A 94 4.82 2.40 -10.25
C ARG A 94 4.03 2.20 -11.53
N ASP A 95 4.51 2.83 -12.60
CA ASP A 95 3.86 2.74 -13.91
C ASP A 95 3.91 1.33 -14.50
N ASP A 96 4.86 0.51 -14.03
CA ASP A 96 5.01 -0.87 -14.48
C ASP A 96 3.95 -1.81 -13.89
N ILE A 97 3.18 -1.33 -12.89
CA ILE A 97 2.12 -2.13 -12.28
C ILE A 97 0.76 -1.60 -12.74
N PRO A 98 -0.04 -2.42 -13.41
CA PRO A 98 -1.38 -1.98 -13.81
C PRO A 98 -2.21 -1.57 -12.60
N GLU A 99 -2.97 -0.50 -12.73
CA GLU A 99 -3.79 0.03 -11.64
C GLU A 99 -4.75 -1.01 -11.09
N ARG A 100 -5.38 -1.78 -11.97
CA ARG A 100 -6.30 -2.82 -11.56
C ARG A 100 -5.62 -3.87 -10.70
N VAL A 101 -4.38 -4.21 -11.03
CA VAL A 101 -3.61 -5.18 -10.26
C VAL A 101 -3.32 -4.64 -8.87
N ALA A 102 -2.85 -3.38 -8.79
CA ALA A 102 -2.55 -2.76 -7.50
C ALA A 102 -3.79 -2.75 -6.59
N ILE A 103 -4.93 -2.36 -7.13
CA ILE A 103 -6.17 -2.28 -6.34
C ILE A 103 -6.66 -3.67 -5.93
N ASN A 104 -6.68 -4.61 -6.86
CA ASN A 104 -7.14 -5.97 -6.56
C ASN A 104 -6.27 -6.66 -5.52
N GLU A 105 -4.95 -6.47 -5.59
CA GLU A 105 -4.05 -7.05 -4.60
C GLU A 105 -4.24 -6.40 -3.23
N ALA A 106 -4.52 -5.11 -3.19
CA ALA A 106 -4.84 -4.42 -1.93
C ALA A 106 -6.12 -4.98 -1.31
N ILE A 107 -7.13 -5.25 -2.12
CA ILE A 107 -8.38 -5.83 -1.64
C ILE A 107 -8.13 -7.22 -1.07
N GLU A 108 -7.30 -8.03 -1.73
CA GLU A 108 -6.97 -9.37 -1.23
C GLU A 108 -6.21 -9.30 0.10
N LEU A 109 -5.28 -8.36 0.25
CA LEU A 109 -4.59 -8.14 1.52
C LEU A 109 -5.58 -7.74 2.61
N ALA A 110 -6.53 -6.88 2.27
CA ALA A 110 -7.54 -6.42 3.22
C ALA A 110 -8.43 -7.57 3.69
N LYS A 111 -8.76 -8.50 2.80
CA LYS A 111 -9.54 -9.68 3.16
C LYS A 111 -8.76 -10.61 4.06
N LEU A 112 -7.45 -10.75 3.85
CA LEU A 112 -6.61 -11.65 4.62
C LEU A 112 -6.27 -11.12 6.00
N TYR A 113 -6.02 -9.83 6.11
CA TYR A 113 -5.46 -9.23 7.32
C TYR A 113 -6.36 -8.23 8.02
N GLY A 114 -7.41 -7.79 7.38
CA GLY A 114 -8.35 -6.84 7.94
C GLY A 114 -9.64 -7.51 8.42
N SER A 115 -10.68 -6.70 8.53
CA SER A 115 -12.02 -7.17 8.88
C SER A 115 -12.82 -7.45 7.61
N ASP A 116 -14.05 -7.95 7.78
CA ASP A 116 -14.95 -8.26 6.67
C ASP A 116 -15.24 -7.06 5.78
N GLU A 117 -15.16 -5.85 6.33
CA GLU A 117 -15.49 -4.62 5.61
C GLU A 117 -14.28 -3.94 5.01
N SER A 118 -13.07 -4.42 5.34
CA SER A 118 -11.84 -3.77 4.92
C SER A 118 -11.66 -3.74 3.41
N GLY A 119 -12.07 -4.81 2.71
CA GLY A 119 -11.94 -4.86 1.27
C GLY A 119 -12.71 -3.76 0.56
N ALA A 120 -13.96 -3.55 0.95
CA ALA A 120 -14.80 -2.50 0.37
C ALA A 120 -14.27 -1.11 0.72
N PHE A 121 -13.82 -0.93 1.96
CA PHE A 121 -13.27 0.34 2.44
C PHE A 121 -12.02 0.73 1.64
N VAL A 122 -11.08 -0.20 1.51
CA VAL A 122 -9.84 0.01 0.77
C VAL A 122 -10.14 0.28 -0.71
N ASN A 123 -11.02 -0.52 -1.30
CA ASN A 123 -11.39 -0.33 -2.69
C ASN A 123 -11.97 1.06 -2.95
N GLY A 124 -12.84 1.55 -2.06
CA GLY A 124 -13.45 2.86 -2.23
C GLY A 124 -12.43 3.98 -2.27
N ILE A 125 -11.48 3.98 -1.35
CA ILE A 125 -10.44 5.01 -1.31
C ILE A 125 -9.51 4.92 -2.51
N LEU A 126 -9.05 3.70 -2.83
CA LEU A 126 -8.11 3.52 -3.94
C LEU A 126 -8.74 3.86 -5.28
N ASP A 127 -10.02 3.56 -5.45
CA ASP A 127 -10.73 3.91 -6.68
C ASP A 127 -10.82 5.43 -6.84
N GLN A 128 -11.05 6.16 -5.75
CA GLN A 128 -11.06 7.62 -5.79
C GLN A 128 -9.68 8.17 -6.15
N ILE A 129 -8.62 7.59 -5.59
CA ILE A 129 -7.25 8.00 -5.95
C ILE A 129 -7.02 7.76 -7.44
N ARG A 130 -7.41 6.59 -7.93
CA ARG A 130 -7.25 6.24 -9.35
C ARG A 130 -7.96 7.26 -10.25
N LEU A 131 -9.17 7.68 -9.85
CA LEU A 131 -9.94 8.66 -10.62
C LEU A 131 -9.26 10.02 -10.69
N THR A 132 -8.47 10.39 -9.66
CA THR A 132 -7.72 11.66 -9.71
C THR A 132 -6.58 11.60 -10.73
N LEU A 133 -6.09 10.40 -11.02
CA LEU A 133 -5.02 10.23 -12.02
C LEU A 133 -5.55 10.29 -13.44
N HIS A 134 -6.81 9.95 -13.62
CA HIS A 134 -7.44 9.90 -14.94
C HIS A 134 -8.78 10.65 -14.88
N PRO A 135 -8.73 11.99 -14.75
CA PRO A 135 -9.95 12.74 -14.70
C PRO A 135 -10.71 12.53 -16.00
N GLN A 136 -11.99 12.15 -15.87
CA GLN A 136 -12.85 11.99 -17.02
C GLN A 136 -13.02 13.35 -17.67
N PRO A 137 -12.90 13.45 -19.01
CA PRO A 137 -13.23 14.68 -19.66
C PRO A 137 -14.67 14.97 -19.31
N HIS A 138 -14.94 16.18 -18.85
CA HIS A 138 -16.32 16.60 -18.66
C HIS A 138 -17.06 16.39 -19.95
N SER A 139 -18.09 15.55 -19.92
CA SER A 139 -19.05 15.57 -20.99
C SER A 139 -19.42 17.01 -21.19
N PRO A 140 -19.20 17.55 -22.37
CA PRO A 140 -19.84 18.81 -22.65
C PRO A 140 -21.32 18.54 -22.53
N ALA A 141 -21.87 18.97 -21.45
CA ALA A 141 -23.29 18.81 -21.27
C ALA A 141 -23.97 19.53 -22.40
#